data_5e31b97b612ee6b49e7fbb29b3d992fb
#
_entry.id   5e31b97b612ee6b49e7fbb29b3d992fb
#
_cell.length_a   1.000
_cell.length_b   1.000
_cell.length_c   1.000
_cell.angle_alpha   90.00
_cell.angle_beta   90.00
_cell.angle_gamma   90.00
#
_symmetry.space_group_name_H-M   'P 1'
#
loop_
_entity.id
_entity.type
_entity.pdbx_description
1 polymer ?
#
loop_
_entity_poly.entity_id
_entity_poly.type
_entity_poly.pdbx_seq_one_letter_code
_entity_poly.pdbx_strand_id
1 'polypeptide(L)'
;MTIKRSIWKNYFKRNEIPEWNCPTCKKGILKGDEKNFTISEDSVTIKNYSWQDWEEFFRKGVFCGTLKCNNSNCDENVAVIGEMSVIEESFYAEEIDDLIETYAELLKPKLFIPSLEIFNLLESIPDNIKTQIKEAFFLFFVDNSSCANKIRVVVESIMDEFKIQKVTIGNDRKRRKISLHQRIEKFKLKYPYEGEFLMAIKWIGNTGSHSVEKLTKDDTLDGFEMLEHVINKLYEIETKKLNTLKKKINQRKGTIKKR
;
A
#
# COMPACT_ATOMS: atom_id res chain seq x y z
N MET A 1 7.39 12.06 1.02
CA MET A 1 6.53 12.05 -0.20
C MET A 1 5.15 11.65 0.25
N THR A 2 4.13 12.33 -0.19
CA THR A 2 2.76 11.95 0.14
C THR A 2 2.29 10.92 -0.89
N ILE A 3 1.71 9.81 -0.45
CA ILE A 3 1.16 8.78 -1.31
C ILE A 3 0.10 9.40 -2.25
N LYS A 4 0.28 9.26 -3.57
CA LYS A 4 -0.70 9.75 -4.55
C LYS A 4 -1.92 8.80 -4.57
N ARG A 5 -2.88 9.02 -3.67
CA ARG A 5 -4.01 8.11 -3.42
C ARG A 5 -4.82 7.77 -4.68
N SER A 6 -4.96 8.72 -5.61
CA SER A 6 -5.77 8.53 -6.83
C SER A 6 -5.34 7.32 -7.66
N ILE A 7 -4.05 6.98 -7.71
CA ILE A 7 -3.57 5.83 -8.49
C ILE A 7 -3.82 4.48 -7.80
N TRP A 8 -4.18 4.47 -6.51
CA TRP A 8 -4.35 3.25 -5.72
C TRP A 8 -5.80 2.85 -5.51
N LYS A 9 -6.73 3.80 -5.59
CA LYS A 9 -8.13 3.60 -5.21
C LYS A 9 -8.98 3.04 -6.33
N ASN A 10 -8.70 3.41 -7.57
CA ASN A 10 -9.67 3.40 -8.63
C ASN A 10 -9.55 2.17 -9.53
N TYR A 11 -10.64 1.89 -10.20
CA TYR A 11 -10.67 1.17 -11.45
C TYR A 11 -9.85 1.93 -12.48
N PHE A 12 -9.38 1.25 -13.50
CA PHE A 12 -8.75 1.89 -14.66
C PHE A 12 -9.33 1.33 -15.96
N LYS A 13 -9.25 2.09 -17.03
CA LYS A 13 -9.59 1.63 -18.37
C LYS A 13 -8.35 1.05 -19.05
N ARG A 14 -8.53 0.14 -20.00
CA ARG A 14 -7.40 -0.51 -20.71
C ARG A 14 -6.44 0.48 -21.38
N ASN A 15 -6.94 1.65 -21.79
CA ASN A 15 -6.17 2.74 -22.41
C ASN A 15 -5.73 3.84 -21.44
N GLU A 16 -6.17 3.80 -20.17
CA GLU A 16 -5.88 4.81 -19.13
C GLU A 16 -5.24 4.18 -17.91
N ILE A 17 -4.06 3.59 -18.09
CA ILE A 17 -3.34 2.89 -17.03
C ILE A 17 -2.76 3.90 -16.04
N PRO A 18 -3.02 3.76 -14.72
CA PRO A 18 -2.43 4.63 -13.71
C PRO A 18 -0.91 4.60 -13.72
N GLU A 19 -0.29 5.72 -13.38
CA GLU A 19 1.18 5.87 -13.36
C GLU A 19 1.80 5.14 -12.16
N TRP A 20 1.72 3.81 -12.15
CA TRP A 20 2.38 3.01 -11.14
C TRP A 20 3.88 2.92 -11.38
N ASN A 21 4.66 3.18 -10.34
CA ASN A 21 6.10 2.98 -10.39
C ASN A 21 6.47 1.51 -10.55
N CYS A 22 7.50 1.23 -11.33
CA CYS A 22 8.04 -0.12 -11.46
C CYS A 22 8.53 -0.63 -10.08
N PRO A 23 8.07 -1.80 -9.62
CA PRO A 23 8.46 -2.33 -8.30
C PRO A 23 9.94 -2.74 -8.24
N THR A 24 10.59 -2.95 -9.37
CA THR A 24 11.99 -3.39 -9.48
C THR A 24 12.96 -2.22 -9.51
N CYS A 25 12.87 -1.33 -10.50
CA CYS A 25 13.84 -0.23 -10.64
C CYS A 25 13.44 1.06 -9.92
N LYS A 26 12.19 1.23 -9.50
CA LYS A 26 11.64 2.43 -8.82
C LYS A 26 11.70 3.74 -9.63
N LYS A 27 12.26 3.69 -10.84
CA LYS A 27 12.52 4.86 -11.71
C LYS A 27 11.57 4.92 -12.89
N GLY A 28 11.24 3.76 -13.46
CA GLY A 28 10.30 3.64 -14.57
C GLY A 28 8.86 3.58 -14.09
N ILE A 29 7.94 3.86 -15.01
CA ILE A 29 6.50 3.74 -14.85
C ILE A 29 6.04 2.53 -15.64
N LEU A 30 5.07 1.79 -15.11
CA LEU A 30 4.45 0.67 -15.80
C LEU A 30 3.54 1.17 -16.91
N LYS A 31 3.69 0.61 -18.11
CA LYS A 31 2.93 0.95 -19.31
C LYS A 31 2.34 -0.33 -19.94
N GLY A 32 1.26 -0.14 -20.63
CA GLY A 32 0.58 -1.16 -21.42
C GLY A 32 -0.46 -0.51 -22.32
N ASP A 33 -1.06 -1.28 -23.19
CA ASP A 33 -2.18 -0.87 -24.06
C ASP A 33 -3.29 -1.92 -23.98
N GLU A 34 -4.35 -1.72 -24.75
CA GLU A 34 -5.52 -2.62 -24.76
C GLU A 34 -5.14 -4.08 -25.07
N LYS A 35 -4.11 -4.31 -25.91
CA LYS A 35 -3.66 -5.65 -26.33
C LYS A 35 -2.96 -6.40 -25.21
N ASN A 36 -2.53 -5.68 -24.18
CA ASN A 36 -1.90 -6.30 -23.02
C ASN A 36 -2.90 -6.94 -22.06
N PHE A 37 -4.22 -6.76 -22.29
CA PHE A 37 -5.26 -7.26 -21.41
C PHE A 37 -6.18 -8.24 -22.12
N THR A 38 -6.39 -9.38 -21.51
CA THR A 38 -7.42 -10.36 -21.89
C THR A 38 -8.55 -10.30 -20.87
N ILE A 39 -9.78 -10.23 -21.37
CA ILE A 39 -11.01 -10.23 -20.55
C ILE A 39 -11.74 -11.55 -20.83
N SER A 40 -12.27 -12.14 -19.75
CA SER A 40 -13.14 -13.31 -19.81
C SER A 40 -14.38 -13.00 -18.99
N GLU A 41 -15.53 -13.04 -19.65
CA GLU A 41 -16.82 -12.79 -19.00
C GLU A 41 -17.21 -13.93 -18.06
N ASP A 42 -17.93 -13.61 -17.01
CA ASP A 42 -18.39 -14.60 -16.07
C ASP A 42 -19.59 -15.41 -16.60
N SER A 43 -19.86 -16.55 -15.97
CA SER A 43 -20.93 -17.44 -16.41
C SER A 43 -22.33 -16.85 -16.28
N VAL A 44 -22.52 -15.84 -15.43
CA VAL A 44 -23.81 -15.15 -15.26
C VAL A 44 -24.03 -14.21 -16.43
N THR A 45 -23.05 -13.43 -16.80
CA THR A 45 -23.06 -12.58 -17.98
C THR A 45 -23.40 -13.38 -19.24
N ILE A 46 -22.67 -14.47 -19.48
CA ILE A 46 -22.85 -15.32 -20.67
C ILE A 46 -24.26 -15.91 -20.74
N LYS A 47 -24.83 -16.35 -19.62
CA LYS A 47 -26.19 -16.88 -19.56
C LYS A 47 -27.26 -15.82 -19.80
N ASN A 48 -27.00 -14.61 -19.36
CA ASN A 48 -27.98 -13.53 -19.41
C ASN A 48 -28.03 -12.78 -20.76
N TYR A 49 -27.13 -13.07 -21.71
CA TYR A 49 -27.20 -12.49 -23.06
C TYR A 49 -28.52 -12.75 -23.79
N SER A 50 -29.21 -13.83 -23.46
CA SER A 50 -30.54 -14.13 -24.04
C SER A 50 -31.69 -13.43 -23.31
N TRP A 51 -31.45 -12.66 -22.30
CA TRP A 51 -32.44 -11.97 -21.51
C TRP A 51 -33.02 -10.79 -22.30
N GLN A 52 -34.34 -10.59 -22.28
CA GLN A 52 -35.00 -9.54 -23.05
C GLN A 52 -34.59 -8.12 -22.59
N ASP A 53 -34.35 -7.96 -21.28
CA ASP A 53 -33.97 -6.69 -20.65
C ASP A 53 -32.43 -6.66 -20.38
N TRP A 54 -31.64 -7.36 -21.23
CA TRP A 54 -30.19 -7.35 -21.07
C TRP A 54 -29.59 -6.04 -21.54
N GLU A 55 -28.71 -5.48 -20.72
CA GLU A 55 -27.99 -4.24 -20.96
C GLU A 55 -26.48 -4.45 -20.84
N GLU A 56 -25.71 -3.70 -21.64
CA GLU A 56 -24.24 -3.83 -21.68
C GLU A 56 -23.59 -3.61 -20.31
N PHE A 57 -24.12 -2.76 -19.45
CA PHE A 57 -23.61 -2.51 -18.11
C PHE A 57 -23.77 -3.68 -17.12
N PHE A 58 -24.52 -4.73 -17.50
CA PHE A 58 -24.58 -5.98 -16.71
C PHE A 58 -23.35 -6.85 -16.93
N ARG A 59 -22.53 -6.59 -17.94
CA ARG A 59 -21.32 -7.36 -18.20
C ARG A 59 -20.35 -7.30 -17.02
N LYS A 60 -19.95 -8.49 -16.57
CA LYS A 60 -18.94 -8.69 -15.54
C LYS A 60 -18.02 -9.82 -15.94
N GLY A 61 -16.83 -9.80 -15.38
CA GLY A 61 -15.87 -10.85 -15.66
C GLY A 61 -14.56 -10.66 -14.91
N VAL A 62 -13.55 -11.32 -15.41
CA VAL A 62 -12.19 -11.20 -14.91
C VAL A 62 -11.28 -10.73 -16.04
N PHE A 63 -10.20 -10.06 -15.67
CA PHE A 63 -9.15 -9.73 -16.62
C PHE A 63 -7.79 -10.23 -16.15
N CYS A 64 -6.91 -10.48 -17.10
CA CYS A 64 -5.48 -10.65 -16.86
C CYS A 64 -4.71 -9.82 -17.88
N GLY A 65 -3.53 -9.35 -17.48
CA GLY A 65 -2.70 -8.54 -18.37
C GLY A 65 -1.26 -8.46 -17.90
N THR A 66 -0.43 -7.85 -18.74
CA THR A 66 0.99 -7.61 -18.46
C THR A 66 1.33 -6.15 -18.72
N LEU A 67 1.89 -5.50 -17.72
CA LEU A 67 2.42 -4.15 -17.81
C LEU A 67 3.94 -4.20 -17.89
N LYS A 68 4.56 -3.35 -18.69
CA LYS A 68 6.00 -3.30 -18.89
C LYS A 68 6.57 -2.00 -18.34
N CYS A 69 7.73 -2.07 -17.69
CA CYS A 69 8.48 -0.91 -17.25
C CYS A 69 9.00 -0.12 -18.46
N ASN A 70 8.76 1.19 -18.50
CA ASN A 70 9.24 2.07 -19.58
C ASN A 70 10.72 2.46 -19.46
N ASN A 71 11.42 2.02 -18.41
CA ASN A 71 12.87 2.21 -18.29
C ASN A 71 13.60 1.11 -19.05
N SER A 72 14.24 1.48 -20.16
CA SER A 72 14.97 0.56 -21.04
C SER A 72 16.09 -0.26 -20.37
N ASN A 73 16.58 0.21 -19.21
CA ASN A 73 17.59 -0.52 -18.43
C ASN A 73 16.99 -1.51 -17.42
N CYS A 74 15.66 -1.62 -17.37
CA CYS A 74 14.97 -2.47 -16.41
C CYS A 74 14.14 -3.55 -17.11
N ASP A 75 13.29 -3.15 -18.05
CA ASP A 75 12.41 -4.02 -18.85
C ASP A 75 11.53 -4.98 -18.03
N GLU A 76 11.28 -4.69 -16.75
CA GLU A 76 10.46 -5.54 -15.87
C GLU A 76 9.04 -5.69 -16.41
N ASN A 77 8.52 -6.93 -16.38
CA ASN A 77 7.14 -7.24 -16.69
C ASN A 77 6.36 -7.53 -15.40
N VAL A 78 5.25 -6.85 -15.23
CA VAL A 78 4.37 -6.99 -14.07
C VAL A 78 3.04 -7.58 -14.55
N ALA A 79 2.74 -8.80 -14.13
CA ALA A 79 1.43 -9.38 -14.37
C ALA A 79 0.38 -8.73 -13.46
N VAL A 80 -0.82 -8.51 -14.00
CA VAL A 80 -1.97 -8.00 -13.25
C VAL A 80 -3.20 -8.82 -13.56
N ILE A 81 -3.96 -9.15 -12.52
CA ILE A 81 -5.27 -9.81 -12.64
C ILE A 81 -6.29 -9.10 -11.76
N GLY A 82 -7.56 -9.20 -12.14
CA GLY A 82 -8.64 -8.61 -11.36
C GLY A 82 -10.03 -8.84 -11.92
N GLU A 83 -10.97 -8.05 -11.41
CA GLU A 83 -12.38 -8.05 -11.81
C GLU A 83 -12.59 -7.01 -12.92
N MET A 84 -13.46 -7.33 -13.87
CA MET A 84 -13.96 -6.41 -14.88
C MET A 84 -15.44 -6.17 -14.64
N SER A 85 -15.87 -4.92 -14.81
CA SER A 85 -17.27 -4.50 -14.88
C SER A 85 -17.43 -3.43 -15.93
N VAL A 86 -18.64 -3.26 -16.43
CA VAL A 86 -18.97 -2.20 -17.40
C VAL A 86 -19.80 -1.14 -16.69
N ILE A 87 -19.55 0.11 -17.03
CA ILE A 87 -20.37 1.26 -16.62
C ILE A 87 -20.88 2.00 -17.85
N GLU A 88 -22.01 2.63 -17.68
CA GLU A 88 -22.53 3.61 -18.62
C GLU A 88 -21.83 4.95 -18.41
N GLU A 89 -21.40 5.57 -19.49
CA GLU A 89 -20.81 6.91 -19.52
C GLU A 89 -21.56 7.75 -20.52
N SER A 90 -21.84 8.99 -20.19
CA SER A 90 -22.43 9.96 -21.13
C SER A 90 -21.51 11.15 -21.27
N PHE A 91 -21.34 11.62 -22.48
CA PHE A 91 -20.62 12.85 -22.78
C PHE A 91 -21.37 13.67 -23.82
N TYR A 92 -21.31 14.97 -23.67
CA TYR A 92 -21.92 15.89 -24.63
C TYR A 92 -20.99 16.04 -25.83
N ALA A 93 -21.54 15.76 -27.03
CA ALA A 93 -20.80 15.89 -28.29
C ALA A 93 -21.19 17.21 -28.97
N GLU A 94 -20.31 18.21 -28.86
CA GLU A 94 -20.53 19.57 -29.41
C GLU A 94 -20.82 19.55 -30.93
N GLU A 95 -20.24 18.60 -31.68
CA GLU A 95 -20.39 18.50 -33.14
C GLU A 95 -21.80 18.16 -33.57
N ILE A 96 -22.56 17.44 -32.74
CA ILE A 96 -23.94 17.01 -33.06
C ILE A 96 -24.99 17.64 -32.13
N ASP A 97 -24.53 18.45 -31.15
CA ASP A 97 -25.36 19.11 -30.14
C ASP A 97 -26.23 18.12 -29.35
N ASP A 98 -25.69 16.95 -29.00
CA ASP A 98 -26.42 15.87 -28.35
C ASP A 98 -25.58 15.14 -27.30
N LEU A 99 -26.28 14.43 -26.39
CA LEU A 99 -25.67 13.57 -25.37
C LEU A 99 -25.47 12.17 -25.96
N ILE A 100 -24.21 11.75 -26.04
CA ILE A 100 -23.86 10.39 -26.46
C ILE A 100 -23.69 9.52 -25.20
N GLU A 101 -24.47 8.44 -25.15
CA GLU A 101 -24.32 7.35 -24.19
C GLU A 101 -23.36 6.32 -24.77
N THR A 102 -22.42 5.88 -23.95
CA THR A 102 -21.45 4.85 -24.29
C THR A 102 -21.14 3.97 -23.07
N TYR A 103 -20.42 2.89 -23.29
CA TYR A 103 -20.05 1.95 -22.23
C TYR A 103 -18.53 1.87 -22.08
N ALA A 104 -18.06 1.83 -20.84
CA ALA A 104 -16.64 1.69 -20.53
C ALA A 104 -16.37 0.47 -19.66
N GLU A 105 -15.38 -0.33 -20.06
CA GLU A 105 -14.87 -1.43 -19.25
C GLU A 105 -13.95 -0.88 -18.16
N LEU A 106 -14.32 -1.14 -16.91
CA LEU A 106 -13.53 -0.80 -15.74
C LEU A 106 -12.83 -2.03 -15.19
N LEU A 107 -11.52 -1.94 -15.10
CA LEU A 107 -10.64 -2.97 -14.58
C LEU A 107 -10.27 -2.66 -13.12
N LYS A 108 -10.65 -3.56 -12.20
CA LYS A 108 -10.34 -3.47 -10.77
C LYS A 108 -9.24 -4.47 -10.41
N PRO A 109 -7.99 -4.04 -10.25
CA PRO A 109 -6.90 -4.95 -9.95
C PRO A 109 -7.07 -5.59 -8.56
N LYS A 110 -6.75 -6.88 -8.48
CA LYS A 110 -6.75 -7.68 -7.26
C LYS A 110 -5.36 -8.23 -6.93
N LEU A 111 -4.50 -8.34 -7.93
CA LEU A 111 -3.16 -8.90 -7.74
C LEU A 111 -2.19 -8.33 -8.76
N PHE A 112 -0.98 -8.02 -8.31
CA PHE A 112 0.18 -7.70 -9.15
C PHE A 112 1.34 -8.64 -8.81
N ILE A 113 2.06 -9.14 -9.84
CA ILE A 113 3.24 -9.99 -9.70
C ILE A 113 4.36 -9.46 -10.61
N PRO A 114 5.47 -8.95 -10.04
CA PRO A 114 5.71 -8.69 -8.62
C PRO A 114 4.76 -7.62 -8.06
N SER A 115 4.53 -7.63 -6.74
CA SER A 115 3.63 -6.69 -6.09
C SER A 115 4.15 -5.25 -6.20
N LEU A 116 3.25 -4.31 -6.40
CA LEU A 116 3.58 -2.89 -6.43
C LEU A 116 3.97 -2.39 -5.04
N GLU A 117 4.87 -1.41 -4.98
CA GLU A 117 5.22 -0.72 -3.75
C GLU A 117 4.42 0.58 -3.64
N ILE A 118 3.65 0.72 -2.56
CA ILE A 118 2.78 1.89 -2.32
C ILE A 118 3.63 3.12 -1.98
N PHE A 119 4.76 2.91 -1.31
CA PHE A 119 5.79 3.92 -1.07
C PHE A 119 7.19 3.32 -1.15
N ASN A 120 8.20 4.16 -1.36
CA ASN A 120 9.57 3.70 -1.51
C ASN A 120 10.17 3.24 -0.17
N LEU A 121 10.75 2.05 -0.15
CA LEU A 121 11.43 1.51 1.02
C LEU A 121 12.91 1.95 1.03
N LEU A 122 13.32 2.61 2.12
CA LEU A 122 14.73 3.00 2.32
C LEU A 122 15.60 1.74 2.48
N GLU A 123 16.81 1.78 1.95
CA GLU A 123 17.79 0.68 2.10
C GLU A 123 18.13 0.40 3.56
N SER A 124 18.11 1.44 4.40
CA SER A 124 18.42 1.39 5.82
C SER A 124 17.39 0.69 6.71
N ILE A 125 16.22 0.37 6.18
CA ILE A 125 15.20 -0.39 6.91
C ILE A 125 15.68 -1.84 7.05
N PRO A 126 15.60 -2.47 8.24
CA PRO A 126 15.93 -3.88 8.43
C PRO A 126 15.10 -4.81 7.52
N ASP A 127 15.71 -5.87 7.01
CA ASP A 127 15.09 -6.76 6.01
C ASP A 127 13.83 -7.46 6.52
N ASN A 128 13.79 -7.82 7.80
CA ASN A 128 12.60 -8.38 8.42
C ASN A 128 11.40 -7.42 8.37
N ILE A 129 11.63 -6.12 8.57
CA ILE A 129 10.59 -5.08 8.48
C ILE A 129 10.20 -4.85 7.02
N LYS A 130 11.18 -4.76 6.09
CA LYS A 130 10.91 -4.64 4.65
C LYS A 130 10.01 -5.77 4.14
N THR A 131 10.31 -7.00 4.55
CA THR A 131 9.51 -8.19 4.18
C THR A 131 8.07 -8.03 4.62
N GLN A 132 7.83 -7.63 5.88
CA GLN A 132 6.48 -7.43 6.40
C GLN A 132 5.73 -6.31 5.67
N ILE A 133 6.42 -5.22 5.28
CA ILE A 133 5.83 -4.12 4.51
C ILE A 133 5.46 -4.57 3.10
N LYS A 134 6.34 -5.32 2.42
CA LYS A 134 6.06 -5.86 1.08
C LYS A 134 4.86 -6.81 1.08
N GLU A 135 4.71 -7.63 2.12
CA GLU A 135 3.53 -8.47 2.29
C GLU A 135 2.26 -7.62 2.52
N ALA A 136 2.36 -6.48 3.24
CA ALA A 136 1.24 -5.56 3.37
C ALA A 136 0.88 -4.89 2.02
N PHE A 137 1.85 -4.52 1.20
CA PHE A 137 1.62 -4.01 -0.16
C PHE A 137 0.89 -5.02 -1.04
N PHE A 138 1.29 -6.29 -0.97
CA PHE A 138 0.60 -7.38 -1.67
C PHE A 138 -0.87 -7.48 -1.25
N LEU A 139 -1.14 -7.46 0.06
CA LEU A 139 -2.48 -7.60 0.61
C LEU A 139 -3.39 -6.41 0.32
N PHE A 140 -2.85 -5.24 0.01
CA PHE A 140 -3.62 -4.02 -0.26
C PHE A 140 -4.66 -4.18 -1.37
N PHE A 141 -4.34 -4.95 -2.40
CA PHE A 141 -5.27 -5.20 -3.51
C PHE A 141 -6.21 -6.38 -3.22
N VAL A 142 -5.80 -7.30 -2.36
CA VAL A 142 -6.52 -8.56 -2.08
C VAL A 142 -7.61 -8.34 -1.03
N ASP A 143 -7.24 -7.81 0.14
CA ASP A 143 -8.15 -7.64 1.27
C ASP A 143 -7.68 -6.55 2.24
N ASN A 144 -8.53 -5.54 2.43
CA ASN A 144 -8.18 -4.37 3.26
C ASN A 144 -7.98 -4.75 4.74
N SER A 145 -8.76 -5.67 5.26
CA SER A 145 -8.66 -6.10 6.66
C SER A 145 -7.36 -6.85 6.94
N SER A 146 -7.01 -7.78 6.05
CA SER A 146 -5.72 -8.49 6.10
C SER A 146 -4.54 -7.54 5.93
N CYS A 147 -4.65 -6.55 5.03
CA CYS A 147 -3.65 -5.51 4.82
C CYS A 147 -3.43 -4.69 6.10
N ALA A 148 -4.50 -4.16 6.70
CA ALA A 148 -4.43 -3.37 7.92
C ALA A 148 -3.85 -4.17 9.10
N ASN A 149 -4.24 -5.44 9.25
CA ASN A 149 -3.63 -6.32 10.25
C ASN A 149 -2.15 -6.55 9.96
N LYS A 150 -1.74 -6.67 8.69
CA LYS A 150 -0.34 -6.83 8.31
C LYS A 150 0.47 -5.56 8.62
N ILE A 151 -0.08 -4.37 8.38
CA ILE A 151 0.53 -3.10 8.77
C ILE A 151 0.73 -3.05 10.30
N ARG A 152 -0.23 -3.54 11.09
CA ARG A 152 -0.09 -3.68 12.54
C ARG A 152 1.06 -4.64 12.91
N VAL A 153 1.25 -5.74 12.18
CA VAL A 153 2.40 -6.66 12.38
C VAL A 153 3.73 -5.96 12.10
N VAL A 154 3.78 -5.03 11.13
CA VAL A 154 4.97 -4.18 10.92
C VAL A 154 5.28 -3.37 12.19
N VAL A 155 4.27 -2.80 12.86
CA VAL A 155 4.47 -2.09 14.14
C VAL A 155 5.06 -3.02 15.20
N GLU A 156 4.60 -4.26 15.30
CA GLU A 156 5.18 -5.25 16.21
C GLU A 156 6.68 -5.53 15.89
N SER A 157 7.02 -5.61 14.59
CA SER A 157 8.40 -5.80 14.15
C SER A 157 9.29 -4.58 14.46
N ILE A 158 8.75 -3.36 14.35
CA ILE A 158 9.45 -2.14 14.80
C ILE A 158 9.70 -2.19 16.31
N MET A 159 8.70 -2.59 17.12
CA MET A 159 8.91 -2.74 18.55
C MET A 159 10.02 -3.77 18.88
N ASP A 160 10.13 -4.83 18.09
CA ASP A 160 11.17 -5.86 18.24
C ASP A 160 12.55 -5.30 17.92
N GLU A 161 12.69 -4.58 16.81
CA GLU A 161 13.93 -3.93 16.39
C GLU A 161 14.43 -2.92 17.42
N PHE A 162 13.52 -2.16 18.03
CA PHE A 162 13.86 -1.23 19.12
C PHE A 162 13.97 -1.91 20.48
N LYS A 163 13.97 -3.25 20.53
CA LYS A 163 14.17 -4.07 21.74
C LYS A 163 13.16 -3.76 22.86
N ILE A 164 11.94 -3.37 22.48
CA ILE A 164 10.87 -3.19 23.46
C ILE A 164 10.38 -4.55 23.95
N GLN A 165 10.41 -4.76 25.25
CA GLN A 165 10.09 -6.04 25.89
C GLN A 165 8.76 -6.62 25.41
N LYS A 166 8.76 -7.93 25.11
CA LYS A 166 7.56 -8.72 24.74
C LYS A 166 6.88 -9.37 25.94
N VAL A 167 7.62 -9.55 27.03
CA VAL A 167 7.18 -10.32 28.18
C VAL A 167 7.56 -9.58 29.45
N THR A 168 6.69 -9.61 30.42
CA THR A 168 6.96 -9.16 31.80
C THR A 168 6.81 -10.34 32.76
N ILE A 169 7.45 -10.24 33.91
CA ILE A 169 7.31 -11.21 35.01
C ILE A 169 6.40 -10.56 36.05
N GLY A 170 5.25 -11.19 36.32
CA GLY A 170 4.32 -10.72 37.35
C GLY A 170 4.85 -11.00 38.76
N ASN A 171 4.17 -10.45 39.78
CA ASN A 171 4.50 -10.68 41.21
C ASN A 171 4.40 -12.18 41.58
N ASP A 172 3.61 -12.94 40.83
CA ASP A 172 3.46 -14.40 40.93
C ASP A 172 4.60 -15.18 40.22
N ARG A 173 5.67 -14.50 39.78
CA ARG A 173 6.76 -14.99 38.96
C ARG A 173 6.37 -15.62 37.62
N LYS A 174 5.12 -15.48 37.18
CA LYS A 174 4.67 -15.97 35.87
C LYS A 174 5.02 -14.99 34.76
N ARG A 175 5.43 -15.53 33.63
CA ARG A 175 5.65 -14.74 32.40
C ARG A 175 4.31 -14.36 31.80
N ARG A 176 4.12 -13.08 31.50
CA ARG A 176 2.91 -12.54 30.84
C ARG A 176 3.31 -11.78 29.60
N LYS A 177 2.60 -12.01 28.50
CA LYS A 177 2.81 -11.26 27.24
C LYS A 177 2.40 -9.80 27.45
N ILE A 178 3.26 -8.88 27.05
CA ILE A 178 2.95 -7.45 27.01
C ILE A 178 2.17 -7.17 25.72
N SER A 179 1.03 -6.49 25.80
CA SER A 179 0.24 -6.13 24.63
C SER A 179 0.98 -5.14 23.72
N LEU A 180 0.63 -5.10 22.43
CA LEU A 180 1.21 -4.11 21.50
C LEU A 180 0.95 -2.68 22.00
N HIS A 181 -0.22 -2.40 22.57
CA HIS A 181 -0.53 -1.11 23.17
C HIS A 181 0.50 -0.72 24.25
N GLN A 182 0.74 -1.59 25.21
CA GLN A 182 1.73 -1.34 26.28
C GLN A 182 3.16 -1.23 25.74
N ARG A 183 3.50 -1.96 24.68
CA ARG A 183 4.81 -1.85 24.03
C ARG A 183 4.98 -0.48 23.37
N ILE A 184 3.95 0.02 22.67
CA ILE A 184 3.98 1.35 22.06
C ILE A 184 4.08 2.42 23.14
N GLU A 185 3.36 2.33 24.27
CA GLU A 185 3.50 3.27 25.40
C GLU A 185 4.94 3.30 25.95
N LYS A 186 5.62 2.16 26.05
CA LYS A 186 7.05 2.14 26.42
C LYS A 186 7.94 2.78 25.35
N PHE A 187 7.62 2.59 24.06
CA PHE A 187 8.35 3.21 22.96
C PHE A 187 8.21 4.73 22.95
N LYS A 188 7.03 5.27 23.30
CA LYS A 188 6.74 6.71 23.41
C LYS A 188 7.66 7.43 24.41
N LEU A 189 8.15 6.76 25.43
CA LEU A 189 9.07 7.38 26.40
C LEU A 189 10.34 7.94 25.72
N LYS A 190 10.74 7.36 24.59
CA LYS A 190 11.93 7.78 23.82
C LYS A 190 11.58 8.45 22.49
N TYR A 191 10.47 8.06 21.89
CA TYR A 191 9.99 8.49 20.58
C TYR A 191 8.51 8.89 20.67
N PRO A 192 8.18 9.98 21.40
CA PRO A 192 6.79 10.33 21.69
C PRO A 192 5.98 10.62 20.42
N TYR A 193 6.56 11.34 19.47
CA TYR A 193 5.88 11.73 18.24
C TYR A 193 5.61 10.51 17.33
N GLU A 194 6.63 9.71 17.05
CA GLU A 194 6.49 8.50 16.22
C GLU A 194 5.56 7.47 16.87
N GLY A 195 5.59 7.38 18.19
CA GLY A 195 4.75 6.46 18.94
C GLY A 195 3.25 6.78 18.86
N GLU A 196 2.85 8.04 18.68
CA GLU A 196 1.45 8.41 18.45
C GLU A 196 0.94 7.85 17.10
N PHE A 197 1.74 7.98 16.03
CA PHE A 197 1.38 7.39 14.74
C PHE A 197 1.30 5.86 14.81
N LEU A 198 2.25 5.21 15.48
CA LEU A 198 2.23 3.75 15.66
C LEU A 198 1.00 3.29 16.46
N MET A 199 0.53 4.10 17.41
CA MET A 199 -0.70 3.83 18.14
C MET A 199 -1.94 3.95 17.23
N ALA A 200 -2.01 4.97 16.38
CA ALA A 200 -3.09 5.12 15.39
C ALA A 200 -3.12 3.94 14.41
N ILE A 201 -1.96 3.53 13.86
CA ILE A 201 -1.84 2.35 12.99
C ILE A 201 -2.35 1.08 13.71
N LYS A 202 -1.99 0.90 14.96
CA LYS A 202 -2.49 -0.25 15.77
C LYS A 202 -4.01 -0.25 15.85
N TRP A 203 -4.66 0.92 15.96
CA TRP A 203 -6.12 1.00 16.01
C TRP A 203 -6.75 0.61 14.68
N ILE A 204 -6.24 1.10 13.54
CA ILE A 204 -6.70 0.69 12.21
C ILE A 204 -6.58 -0.84 12.05
N GLY A 205 -5.43 -1.42 12.42
CA GLY A 205 -5.22 -2.87 12.33
C GLY A 205 -6.14 -3.69 13.24
N ASN A 206 -6.53 -3.16 14.40
CA ASN A 206 -7.49 -3.82 15.28
C ASN A 206 -8.91 -3.81 14.68
N THR A 207 -9.33 -2.71 14.04
CA THR A 207 -10.63 -2.64 13.35
C THR A 207 -10.71 -3.72 12.27
N GLY A 208 -9.66 -3.93 11.50
CA GLY A 208 -9.59 -5.02 10.50
C GLY A 208 -9.76 -6.43 11.07
N SER A 209 -9.46 -6.63 12.36
CA SER A 209 -9.51 -7.97 13.00
C SER A 209 -10.77 -8.23 13.81
N HIS A 210 -11.48 -7.20 14.27
CA HIS A 210 -12.52 -7.33 15.30
C HIS A 210 -13.81 -6.55 15.01
N SER A 211 -13.87 -5.75 13.95
CA SER A 211 -15.05 -4.94 13.63
C SER A 211 -15.96 -5.64 12.60
N VAL A 212 -17.26 -5.41 12.73
CA VAL A 212 -18.27 -5.74 11.71
C VAL A 212 -18.17 -4.78 10.53
N GLU A 213 -17.64 -3.58 10.75
CA GLU A 213 -17.41 -2.58 9.69
C GLU A 213 -16.21 -2.99 8.83
N LYS A 214 -16.45 -3.03 7.52
CA LYS A 214 -15.39 -3.34 6.53
C LYS A 214 -14.48 -2.14 6.36
N LEU A 215 -13.19 -2.32 6.56
CA LEU A 215 -12.18 -1.32 6.22
C LEU A 215 -12.21 -1.01 4.72
N THR A 216 -12.08 0.27 4.41
CA THR A 216 -11.95 0.78 3.05
C THR A 216 -10.48 0.79 2.60
N LYS A 217 -10.25 1.03 1.30
CA LYS A 217 -8.90 1.29 0.80
C LYS A 217 -8.31 2.57 1.40
N ASP A 218 -9.15 3.58 1.69
CA ASP A 218 -8.71 4.82 2.34
C ASP A 218 -8.15 4.57 3.73
N ASP A 219 -8.81 3.75 4.54
CA ASP A 219 -8.32 3.40 5.88
C ASP A 219 -6.95 2.71 5.82
N THR A 220 -6.75 1.84 4.84
CA THR A 220 -5.44 1.18 4.65
C THR A 220 -4.38 2.14 4.13
N LEU A 221 -4.74 3.10 3.28
CA LEU A 221 -3.82 4.16 2.81
C LEU A 221 -3.45 5.10 3.95
N ASP A 222 -4.37 5.45 4.85
CA ASP A 222 -4.06 6.18 6.10
C ASP A 222 -3.00 5.44 6.92
N GLY A 223 -3.16 4.12 7.04
CA GLY A 223 -2.18 3.27 7.71
C GLY A 223 -0.79 3.32 7.05
N PHE A 224 -0.74 3.26 5.72
CA PHE A 224 0.52 3.34 4.97
C PHE A 224 1.17 4.73 5.02
N GLU A 225 0.40 5.81 4.94
CA GLU A 225 0.94 7.18 5.06
C GLU A 225 1.59 7.42 6.42
N MET A 226 0.91 6.99 7.49
CA MET A 226 1.47 7.06 8.83
C MET A 226 2.71 6.17 8.98
N LEU A 227 2.70 4.96 8.40
CA LEU A 227 3.82 4.04 8.44
C LEU A 227 5.03 4.60 7.68
N GLU A 228 4.83 5.13 6.45
CA GLU A 228 5.88 5.78 5.66
C GLU A 228 6.53 6.91 6.45
N HIS A 229 5.70 7.77 7.06
CA HIS A 229 6.18 8.90 7.87
C HIS A 229 7.08 8.43 9.03
N VAL A 230 6.62 7.46 9.80
CA VAL A 230 7.37 6.92 10.95
C VAL A 230 8.67 6.26 10.51
N ILE A 231 8.61 5.43 9.48
CA ILE A 231 9.79 4.70 8.96
C ILE A 231 10.84 5.68 8.46
N ASN A 232 10.44 6.70 7.70
CA ASN A 232 11.37 7.73 7.23
C ASN A 232 12.07 8.43 8.41
N LYS A 233 11.34 8.76 9.48
CA LYS A 233 11.93 9.38 10.68
C LYS A 233 12.88 8.44 11.44
N LEU A 234 12.52 7.17 11.59
CA LEU A 234 13.31 6.21 12.37
C LEU A 234 14.56 5.71 11.63
N TYR A 235 14.50 5.59 10.29
CA TYR A 235 15.53 4.92 9.49
C TYR A 235 16.27 5.83 8.50
N GLU A 236 15.95 7.14 8.41
CA GLU A 236 16.65 8.07 7.54
C GLU A 236 18.12 8.21 7.94
N ILE A 237 19.03 7.82 7.04
CA ILE A 237 20.48 7.76 7.32
C ILE A 237 21.05 9.17 7.54
N GLU A 238 20.60 10.18 6.80
CA GLU A 238 21.09 11.55 6.92
C GLU A 238 20.80 12.10 8.31
N THR A 239 19.60 11.92 8.81
CA THR A 239 19.23 12.33 10.17
C THR A 239 20.08 11.62 11.22
N LYS A 240 20.41 10.34 11.04
CA LYS A 240 21.31 9.60 11.94
C LYS A 240 22.73 10.14 11.91
N LYS A 241 23.28 10.44 10.72
CA LYS A 241 24.61 11.06 10.55
C LYS A 241 24.69 12.42 11.22
N LEU A 242 23.69 13.30 10.95
CA LEU A 242 23.60 14.63 11.53
C LEU A 242 23.46 14.58 13.07
N ASN A 243 22.63 13.67 13.60
CA ASN A 243 22.52 13.48 15.06
C ASN A 243 23.81 13.00 15.69
N THR A 244 24.56 12.12 15.03
CA THR A 244 25.89 11.70 15.48
C THR A 244 26.88 12.85 15.43
N LEU A 245 26.88 13.65 14.38
CA LEU A 245 27.71 14.85 14.23
C LEU A 245 27.38 15.88 15.32
N LYS A 246 26.09 16.18 15.51
CA LYS A 246 25.60 17.07 16.57
C LYS A 246 26.08 16.62 17.96
N LYS A 247 25.95 15.34 18.29
CA LYS A 247 26.45 14.81 19.58
C LYS A 247 27.96 15.00 19.75
N LYS A 248 28.76 14.74 18.71
CA LYS A 248 30.22 14.92 18.74
C LYS A 248 30.61 16.39 18.94
N ILE A 249 29.92 17.32 18.24
CA ILE A 249 30.17 18.76 18.38
C ILE A 249 29.80 19.23 19.79
N ASN A 250 28.63 18.84 20.30
CA ASN A 250 28.17 19.24 21.63
C ASN A 250 29.07 18.68 22.75
N GLN A 251 29.52 17.42 22.64
CA GLN A 251 30.46 16.83 23.62
C GLN A 251 31.79 17.56 23.64
N ARG A 252 32.28 18.02 22.48
CA ARG A 252 33.56 18.74 22.37
C ARG A 252 33.42 20.25 22.61
N LYS A 253 32.19 20.77 22.69
CA LYS A 253 31.89 22.21 22.76
C LYS A 253 32.65 23.01 21.70
N GLY A 254 32.85 22.42 20.49
CA GLY A 254 33.60 23.03 19.41
C GLY A 254 33.68 22.16 18.16
N THR A 255 34.37 22.64 17.13
CA THR A 255 34.52 21.99 15.82
C THR A 255 35.22 20.63 15.89
N ILE A 256 34.84 19.71 14.98
CA ILE A 256 35.57 18.46 14.78
C ILE A 256 36.73 18.76 13.84
N LYS A 257 37.97 18.79 14.36
CA LYS A 257 39.18 18.95 13.50
C LYS A 257 39.18 17.79 12.50
N LYS A 258 39.11 18.11 11.19
CA LYS A 258 39.42 17.13 10.14
C LYS A 258 40.90 16.78 10.29
N ARG A 259 41.24 15.51 10.40
CA ARG A 259 42.60 15.00 10.16
C ARG A 259 42.81 14.90 8.66
#